data_adcfa4b8d0b8f76e73abe80dcf3c628a
#
_entry.id   adcfa4b8d0b8f76e73abe80dcf3c628a
#
_cell.length_a   1.000
_cell.length_b   1.000
_cell.length_c   1.000
_cell.angle_alpha   90.00
_cell.angle_beta   90.00
_cell.angle_gamma   90.00
#
_symmetry.space_group_name_H-M   'P 1'
#
loop_
_entity.id
_entity.type
_entity.pdbx_description
1 polymer ?
#
loop_
_entity_poly.entity_id
_entity_poly.type
_entity_poly.pdbx_seq_one_letter_code
_entity_poly.pdbx_strand_id
1 'polypeptide(L)'
;MRKKPPGVLVSKTAHKVEREYRILHALQNTDVPVPKVYGLCEDDSVVGSPFYIMEFLDGRIFTEPHFKDVSAGERREMWHDAVRTLAKLHRLDPKTIGLGSYGKPSGFYDRQIKTFTALGEAQSKTRDIENGKEVGEVPRMKELVHFFGDKKAQPKDRGVPIHGDYKIDNLVYHKTDPRVIGILE
;
A
#
# COMPACT_ATOMS: atom_id res chain seq x y z
N MET A 1 1.43 12.56 13.55
CA MET A 1 2.84 12.22 13.29
C MET A 1 2.94 10.76 12.87
N ARG A 2 3.64 10.48 11.80
CA ARG A 2 3.98 9.13 11.31
C ARG A 2 5.47 8.89 11.55
N LYS A 3 5.78 7.85 12.26
CA LYS A 3 7.14 7.48 12.68
C LYS A 3 7.44 6.05 12.24
N LYS A 4 8.68 5.77 11.89
CA LYS A 4 9.13 4.40 11.61
C LYS A 4 8.87 3.51 12.84
N PRO A 5 8.25 2.32 12.69
CA PRO A 5 8.03 1.41 13.81
C PRO A 5 9.38 0.95 14.41
N PRO A 6 9.45 0.72 15.73
CA PRO A 6 10.64 0.19 16.38
C PRO A 6 10.89 -1.27 15.97
N GLY A 7 12.14 -1.69 15.97
CA GLY A 7 12.52 -3.09 15.73
C GLY A 7 13.23 -3.34 14.41
N VAL A 8 13.64 -4.60 14.20
CA VAL A 8 14.32 -5.05 12.99
C VAL A 8 13.27 -5.31 11.90
N LEU A 9 13.32 -4.54 10.82
CA LEU A 9 12.41 -4.74 9.68
C LEU A 9 12.87 -5.94 8.86
N VAL A 10 11.96 -6.84 8.56
CA VAL A 10 12.18 -8.01 7.68
C VAL A 10 12.53 -7.55 6.25
N SER A 11 12.01 -6.41 5.82
CA SER A 11 12.32 -5.80 4.52
C SER A 11 13.08 -4.49 4.69
N LYS A 12 14.24 -4.36 4.02
CA LYS A 12 15.04 -3.13 3.99
C LYS A 12 14.33 -1.93 3.32
N THR A 13 13.25 -2.18 2.59
CA THR A 13 12.50 -1.16 1.83
C THR A 13 11.14 -0.84 2.44
N ALA A 14 10.65 -1.63 3.39
CA ALA A 14 9.40 -1.38 4.08
C ALA A 14 9.54 -0.20 5.05
N HIS A 15 8.45 0.56 5.21
CA HIS A 15 8.32 1.65 6.19
C HIS A 15 9.40 2.75 6.06
N LYS A 16 9.76 3.10 4.85
CA LYS A 16 10.63 4.25 4.58
C LYS A 16 9.79 5.52 4.61
N VAL A 17 9.75 6.18 5.77
CA VAL A 17 8.93 7.39 6.00
C VAL A 17 9.22 8.52 5.01
N GLU A 18 10.47 8.62 4.54
CA GLU A 18 10.86 9.57 3.50
C GLU A 18 10.19 9.29 2.15
N ARG A 19 9.93 8.01 1.85
CA ARG A 19 9.21 7.63 0.62
C ARG A 19 7.71 7.86 0.77
N GLU A 20 7.14 7.55 1.93
CA GLU A 20 5.74 7.82 2.26
C GLU A 20 5.47 9.33 2.18
N TYR A 21 6.31 10.14 2.83
CA TYR A 21 6.23 11.60 2.74
C TYR A 21 6.27 12.10 1.29
N ARG A 22 7.23 11.62 0.49
CA ARG A 22 7.43 12.07 -0.89
C ARG A 22 6.20 11.79 -1.77
N ILE A 23 5.56 10.63 -1.63
CA ILE A 23 4.36 10.32 -2.42
C ILE A 23 3.16 11.14 -1.96
N LEU A 24 2.93 11.29 -0.66
CA LEU A 24 1.85 12.11 -0.12
C LEU A 24 2.03 13.57 -0.54
N HIS A 25 3.25 14.11 -0.45
CA HIS A 25 3.57 15.47 -0.90
C HIS A 25 3.28 15.67 -2.40
N ALA A 26 3.58 14.69 -3.22
CA ALA A 26 3.29 14.76 -4.66
C ALA A 26 1.78 14.68 -4.97
N LEU A 27 1.03 13.87 -4.19
CA LEU A 27 -0.39 13.66 -4.41
C LEU A 27 -1.29 14.79 -3.86
N GLN A 28 -0.86 15.53 -2.85
CA GLN A 28 -1.70 16.56 -2.18
C GLN A 28 -2.19 17.68 -3.09
N ASN A 29 -1.58 17.88 -4.25
CA ASN A 29 -1.97 18.87 -5.26
C ASN A 29 -2.74 18.24 -6.44
N THR A 30 -3.23 17.00 -6.27
CA THR A 30 -4.03 16.27 -7.26
C THR A 30 -5.46 16.08 -6.77
N ASP A 31 -6.30 15.42 -7.57
CA ASP A 31 -7.66 15.04 -7.18
C ASP A 31 -7.73 13.70 -6.39
N VAL A 32 -6.58 13.11 -6.06
CA VAL A 32 -6.48 11.93 -5.19
C VAL A 32 -6.52 12.39 -3.74
N PRO A 33 -7.51 11.96 -2.94
CA PRO A 33 -7.60 12.37 -1.56
C PRO A 33 -6.48 11.72 -0.73
N VAL A 34 -5.63 12.54 -0.16
CA VAL A 34 -4.56 12.13 0.77
C VAL A 34 -4.43 13.17 1.88
N PRO A 35 -3.95 12.80 3.07
CA PRO A 35 -3.65 13.78 4.11
C PRO A 35 -2.56 14.74 3.65
N LYS A 36 -2.71 16.04 3.97
CA LYS A 36 -1.63 17.00 3.78
C LYS A 36 -0.42 16.64 4.60
N VAL A 37 0.76 16.80 4.05
CA VAL A 37 2.02 16.63 4.78
C VAL A 37 2.65 18.00 5.01
N TYR A 38 3.14 18.22 6.24
CA TYR A 38 3.64 19.52 6.68
C TYR A 38 5.16 19.57 6.77
N GLY A 39 5.82 18.45 7.08
CA GLY A 39 7.26 18.41 7.19
C GLY A 39 7.79 17.01 7.45
N LEU A 40 9.00 16.74 6.97
CA LEU A 40 9.78 15.52 7.19
C LEU A 40 10.97 15.85 8.07
N CYS A 41 11.25 15.02 9.06
CA CYS A 41 12.46 15.04 9.86
C CYS A 41 13.17 13.70 9.71
N GLU A 42 14.38 13.75 9.17
CA GLU A 42 15.24 12.58 8.99
C GLU A 42 16.30 12.45 10.10
N ASP A 43 16.33 13.40 11.04
CA ASP A 43 17.25 13.40 12.17
C ASP A 43 16.73 12.49 13.30
N ASP A 44 17.43 11.39 13.51
CA ASP A 44 17.11 10.41 14.56
C ASP A 44 17.26 10.97 15.98
N SER A 45 18.03 12.04 16.16
CA SER A 45 18.26 12.63 17.50
C SER A 45 17.03 13.31 18.08
N VAL A 46 16.05 13.69 17.25
CA VAL A 46 14.86 14.44 17.68
C VAL A 46 13.87 13.56 18.44
N VAL A 47 13.50 12.40 17.87
CA VAL A 47 12.53 11.47 18.50
C VAL A 47 12.96 10.01 18.40
N GLY A 48 14.23 9.75 18.16
CA GLY A 48 14.82 8.40 18.09
C GLY A 48 14.58 7.66 16.77
N SER A 49 13.96 8.29 15.77
CA SER A 49 13.85 7.77 14.39
C SER A 49 13.26 8.81 13.46
N PRO A 50 13.44 8.70 12.14
CA PRO A 50 12.81 9.57 11.15
C PRO A 50 11.27 9.57 11.29
N PHE A 51 10.66 10.72 11.04
CA PHE A 51 9.21 10.89 11.08
C PHE A 51 8.75 12.01 10.14
N TYR A 52 7.45 12.02 9.86
CA TYR A 52 6.81 13.18 9.22
C TYR A 52 5.53 13.60 9.94
N ILE A 53 5.18 14.86 9.76
CA ILE A 53 3.95 15.45 10.28
C ILE A 53 2.94 15.52 9.14
N MET A 54 1.74 15.05 9.39
CA MET A 54 0.65 15.07 8.43
C MET A 54 -0.66 15.49 9.09
N GLU A 55 -1.61 15.87 8.27
CA GLU A 55 -2.99 16.15 8.66
C GLU A 55 -3.62 14.93 9.36
N PHE A 56 -4.42 15.21 10.38
CA PHE A 56 -5.31 14.21 10.95
C PHE A 56 -6.65 14.26 10.20
N LEU A 57 -6.98 13.19 9.51
CA LEU A 57 -8.24 13.06 8.82
C LEU A 57 -9.34 12.60 9.77
N ASP A 58 -10.21 13.52 10.15
CA ASP A 58 -11.33 13.25 11.05
C ASP A 58 -12.49 12.60 10.27
N GLY A 59 -12.45 11.27 10.17
CA GLY A 59 -13.39 10.46 9.38
C GLY A 59 -13.62 9.07 9.96
N ARG A 60 -14.26 8.20 9.17
CA ARG A 60 -14.56 6.81 9.51
C ARG A 60 -13.54 5.88 8.88
N ILE A 61 -12.95 4.99 9.66
CA ILE A 61 -12.10 3.89 9.18
C ILE A 61 -12.82 2.57 9.48
N PHE A 62 -12.84 1.67 8.52
CA PHE A 62 -13.46 0.35 8.66
C PHE A 62 -12.40 -0.73 8.52
N THR A 63 -12.41 -1.68 9.45
CA THR A 63 -11.50 -2.83 9.43
C THR A 63 -12.10 -4.03 8.71
N GLU A 64 -13.44 -4.03 8.57
CA GLU A 64 -14.20 -5.13 7.98
C GLU A 64 -14.82 -4.74 6.64
N PRO A 65 -14.66 -5.54 5.57
CA PRO A 65 -15.11 -5.19 4.24
C PRO A 65 -16.64 -5.14 4.08
N HIS A 66 -17.39 -5.67 5.01
CA HIS A 66 -18.85 -5.60 5.02
C HIS A 66 -19.41 -4.30 5.60
N PHE A 67 -18.56 -3.39 6.11
CA PHE A 67 -18.94 -2.10 6.69
C PHE A 67 -20.06 -2.27 7.74
N LYS A 68 -19.72 -2.82 8.90
CA LYS A 68 -20.65 -3.01 9.98
C LYS A 68 -21.41 -1.71 10.29
N ASP A 69 -22.69 -1.82 10.56
CA ASP A 69 -23.60 -0.72 10.91
C ASP A 69 -23.83 0.33 9.79
N VAL A 70 -23.54 -0.02 8.54
CA VAL A 70 -23.78 0.81 7.36
C VAL A 70 -24.90 0.20 6.51
N SER A 71 -25.84 1.01 6.04
CA SER A 71 -26.94 0.56 5.17
C SER A 71 -26.41 -0.02 3.83
N ALA A 72 -27.18 -0.90 3.20
CA ALA A 72 -26.78 -1.50 1.91
C ALA A 72 -26.57 -0.45 0.81
N GLY A 73 -27.40 0.60 0.78
CA GLY A 73 -27.27 1.72 -0.17
C GLY A 73 -25.98 2.52 0.05
N GLU A 74 -25.71 2.92 1.28
CA GLU A 74 -24.50 3.67 1.63
C GLU A 74 -23.26 2.82 1.36
N ARG A 75 -23.24 1.54 1.75
CA ARG A 75 -22.15 0.61 1.49
C ARG A 75 -21.80 0.51 0.01
N ARG A 76 -22.82 0.43 -0.84
CA ARG A 76 -22.63 0.41 -2.29
C ARG A 76 -21.92 1.68 -2.78
N GLU A 77 -22.37 2.86 -2.34
CA GLU A 77 -21.74 4.13 -2.72
C GLU A 77 -20.30 4.25 -2.18
N MET A 78 -20.04 3.79 -0.97
CA MET A 78 -18.69 3.74 -0.39
C MET A 78 -17.75 2.88 -1.22
N TRP A 79 -18.17 1.70 -1.68
CA TRP A 79 -17.37 0.86 -2.57
C TRP A 79 -17.16 1.50 -3.93
N HIS A 80 -18.19 2.14 -4.50
CA HIS A 80 -18.02 2.87 -5.75
C HIS A 80 -17.03 4.00 -5.62
N ASP A 81 -17.04 4.71 -4.51
CA ASP A 81 -16.11 5.82 -4.29
C ASP A 81 -14.68 5.33 -4.02
N ALA A 82 -14.50 4.22 -3.32
CA ALA A 82 -13.21 3.56 -3.19
C ALA A 82 -12.61 3.22 -4.56
N VAL A 83 -13.40 2.61 -5.46
CA VAL A 83 -12.93 2.26 -6.82
C VAL A 83 -12.64 3.52 -7.64
N ARG A 84 -13.49 4.57 -7.57
CA ARG A 84 -13.21 5.86 -8.23
C ARG A 84 -11.91 6.49 -7.73
N THR A 85 -11.68 6.44 -6.43
CA THR A 85 -10.47 6.96 -5.80
C THR A 85 -9.21 6.20 -6.27
N LEU A 86 -9.26 4.89 -6.35
CA LEU A 86 -8.18 4.09 -6.93
C LEU A 86 -7.94 4.43 -8.41
N ALA A 87 -9.03 4.61 -9.17
CA ALA A 87 -8.93 5.00 -10.58
C ALA A 87 -8.28 6.39 -10.76
N LYS A 88 -8.53 7.36 -9.85
CA LYS A 88 -7.84 8.65 -9.84
C LYS A 88 -6.33 8.46 -9.66
N LEU A 89 -5.90 7.63 -8.69
CA LEU A 89 -4.49 7.33 -8.47
C LEU A 89 -3.84 6.70 -9.73
N HIS A 90 -4.48 5.68 -10.31
CA HIS A 90 -3.95 4.97 -11.48
C HIS A 90 -3.97 5.79 -12.78
N ARG A 91 -4.66 6.93 -12.81
CA ARG A 91 -4.71 7.84 -13.96
C ARG A 91 -3.54 8.81 -13.99
N LEU A 92 -2.87 9.04 -12.88
CA LEU A 92 -1.78 10.00 -12.79
C LEU A 92 -0.55 9.57 -13.60
N ASP A 93 0.06 10.53 -14.27
CA ASP A 93 1.41 10.36 -14.80
C ASP A 93 2.42 10.72 -13.70
N PRO A 94 3.27 9.78 -13.25
CA PRO A 94 4.27 10.04 -12.23
C PRO A 94 5.21 11.20 -12.57
N LYS A 95 5.46 11.44 -13.85
CA LYS A 95 6.37 12.53 -14.28
C LYS A 95 5.78 13.90 -14.01
N THR A 96 4.47 14.07 -14.24
CA THR A 96 3.80 15.38 -14.07
C THR A 96 3.65 15.80 -12.61
N ILE A 97 3.70 14.85 -11.68
CA ILE A 97 3.59 15.06 -10.24
C ILE A 97 4.93 14.95 -9.50
N GLY A 98 6.06 14.99 -10.21
CA GLY A 98 7.41 14.95 -9.59
C GLY A 98 7.87 13.56 -9.12
N LEU A 99 7.19 12.49 -9.51
CA LEU A 99 7.51 11.10 -9.13
C LEU A 99 8.18 10.29 -10.26
N GLY A 100 8.68 10.93 -11.32
CA GLY A 100 9.29 10.23 -12.46
C GLY A 100 10.48 9.34 -12.11
N SER A 101 11.20 9.65 -11.02
CA SER A 101 12.31 8.84 -10.48
C SER A 101 11.94 8.02 -9.24
N TYR A 102 10.67 7.98 -8.86
CA TYR A 102 10.23 7.34 -7.61
C TYR A 102 10.30 5.81 -7.65
N GLY A 103 10.04 5.20 -8.79
CA GLY A 103 10.04 3.76 -9.00
C GLY A 103 10.52 3.36 -10.38
N LYS A 104 10.65 2.06 -10.61
CA LYS A 104 11.00 1.50 -11.92
C LYS A 104 9.73 1.45 -12.79
N PRO A 105 9.77 1.98 -14.02
CA PRO A 105 8.58 2.10 -14.87
C PRO A 105 8.11 0.77 -15.49
N SER A 106 8.94 -0.29 -15.42
CA SER A 106 8.66 -1.57 -16.06
C SER A 106 9.17 -2.77 -15.26
N GLY A 107 8.79 -3.99 -15.63
CA GLY A 107 9.21 -5.24 -15.01
C GLY A 107 8.63 -5.45 -13.61
N PHE A 108 7.45 -4.89 -13.32
CA PHE A 108 6.82 -5.01 -12.00
C PHE A 108 6.54 -6.47 -11.65
N TYR A 109 5.89 -7.21 -12.54
CA TYR A 109 5.51 -8.60 -12.28
C TYR A 109 6.70 -9.52 -12.07
N ASP A 110 7.77 -9.39 -12.86
CA ASP A 110 8.98 -10.20 -12.66
C ASP A 110 9.60 -9.99 -11.29
N ARG A 111 9.65 -8.73 -10.84
CA ARG A 111 10.14 -8.42 -9.49
C ARG A 111 9.24 -8.99 -8.40
N GLN A 112 7.92 -8.94 -8.59
CA GLN A 112 6.97 -9.51 -7.63
C GLN A 112 7.12 -11.03 -7.56
N ILE A 113 7.15 -11.72 -8.70
CA ILE A 113 7.37 -13.16 -8.78
C ILE A 113 8.65 -13.53 -8.04
N LYS A 114 9.77 -12.86 -8.34
CA LYS A 114 11.04 -13.10 -7.65
C LYS A 114 10.95 -12.89 -6.14
N THR A 115 10.30 -11.79 -5.72
CA THR A 115 10.17 -11.45 -4.31
C THR A 115 9.30 -12.47 -3.57
N PHE A 116 8.13 -12.82 -4.11
CA PHE A 116 7.22 -13.77 -3.47
C PHE A 116 7.77 -15.20 -3.49
N THR A 117 8.53 -15.61 -4.52
CA THR A 117 9.23 -16.90 -4.52
C THR A 117 10.22 -16.96 -3.36
N ALA A 118 11.10 -15.96 -3.25
CA ALA A 118 12.10 -15.94 -2.18
C ALA A 118 11.46 -15.84 -0.77
N LEU A 119 10.37 -15.06 -0.64
CA LEU A 119 9.62 -14.96 0.62
C LEU A 119 8.96 -16.29 0.98
N GLY A 120 8.30 -16.94 0.02
CA GLY A 120 7.66 -18.24 0.22
C GLY A 120 8.66 -19.33 0.62
N GLU A 121 9.84 -19.37 -0.01
CA GLU A 121 10.93 -20.27 0.36
C GLU A 121 11.46 -20.01 1.78
N ALA A 122 11.57 -18.74 2.19
CA ALA A 122 12.00 -18.40 3.54
C ALA A 122 10.94 -18.79 4.59
N GLN A 123 9.67 -18.50 4.30
CA GLN A 123 8.56 -18.82 5.20
C GLN A 123 8.31 -20.32 5.33
N SER A 124 8.49 -21.09 4.27
CA SER A 124 8.29 -22.55 4.30
C SER A 124 9.17 -23.28 5.32
N LYS A 125 10.33 -22.70 5.63
CA LYS A 125 11.31 -23.22 6.60
C LYS A 125 11.04 -22.77 8.04
N THR A 126 10.06 -21.89 8.25
CA THR A 126 9.67 -21.51 9.61
C THR A 126 8.99 -22.67 10.31
N ARG A 127 9.12 -22.71 11.63
CA ARG A 127 8.53 -23.80 12.43
C ARG A 127 7.32 -23.29 13.19
N ASP A 128 6.28 -24.10 13.16
CA ASP A 128 5.11 -23.93 13.99
C ASP A 128 5.51 -24.01 15.47
N ILE A 129 5.08 -23.04 16.24
CA ILE A 129 5.45 -22.90 17.66
C ILE A 129 4.84 -24.02 18.52
N GLU A 130 3.68 -24.56 18.12
CA GLU A 130 2.93 -25.55 18.90
C GLU A 130 3.45 -26.97 18.68
N ASN A 131 3.83 -27.32 17.45
CA ASN A 131 4.19 -28.69 17.10
C ASN A 131 5.63 -28.86 16.58
N GLY A 132 6.38 -27.75 16.41
CA GLY A 132 7.78 -27.73 15.98
C GLY A 132 8.01 -28.17 14.51
N LYS A 133 6.95 -28.44 13.75
CA LYS A 133 7.06 -28.84 12.34
C LYS A 133 7.27 -27.63 11.44
N GLU A 134 7.94 -27.84 10.32
CA GLU A 134 8.04 -26.80 9.28
C GLU A 134 6.66 -26.53 8.70
N VAL A 135 6.37 -25.23 8.46
CA VAL A 135 5.10 -24.77 7.86
C VAL A 135 4.93 -25.34 6.45
N GLY A 136 6.04 -25.49 5.74
CA GLY A 136 6.04 -26.04 4.39
C GLY A 136 5.72 -25.02 3.30
N GLU A 137 5.80 -25.46 2.05
CA GLU A 137 5.52 -24.62 0.89
C GLU A 137 4.01 -24.32 0.77
N VAL A 138 3.68 -23.12 0.29
CA VAL A 138 2.29 -22.79 -0.08
C VAL A 138 1.83 -23.74 -1.20
N PRO A 139 0.69 -24.41 -1.04
CA PRO A 139 0.19 -25.35 -2.05
C PRO A 139 0.09 -24.70 -3.43
N ARG A 140 0.57 -25.39 -4.46
CA ARG A 140 0.55 -24.97 -5.87
C ARG A 140 1.33 -23.68 -6.17
N MET A 141 2.18 -23.20 -5.27
CA MET A 141 2.97 -21.97 -5.49
C MET A 141 3.86 -22.07 -6.73
N LYS A 142 4.48 -23.23 -6.98
CA LYS A 142 5.33 -23.46 -8.16
C LYS A 142 4.55 -23.34 -9.47
N GLU A 143 3.31 -23.84 -9.51
CA GLU A 143 2.45 -23.75 -10.66
C GLU A 143 2.05 -22.28 -10.95
N LEU A 144 1.70 -21.54 -9.90
CA LEU A 144 1.38 -20.11 -10.01
C LEU A 144 2.59 -19.29 -10.50
N VAL A 145 3.77 -19.52 -9.93
CA VAL A 145 5.02 -18.87 -10.35
C VAL A 145 5.32 -19.17 -11.81
N HIS A 146 5.14 -20.42 -12.24
CA HIS A 146 5.33 -20.82 -13.65
C HIS A 146 4.32 -20.11 -14.57
N PHE A 147 3.04 -20.12 -14.22
CA PHE A 147 1.98 -19.49 -14.99
C PHE A 147 2.20 -17.98 -15.14
N PHE A 148 2.42 -17.27 -14.05
CA PHE A 148 2.67 -15.82 -14.08
C PHE A 148 4.06 -15.43 -14.58
N GLY A 149 4.99 -16.37 -14.65
CA GLY A 149 6.29 -16.21 -15.30
C GLY A 149 6.21 -16.12 -16.82
N ASP A 150 5.16 -16.67 -17.41
CA ASP A 150 4.91 -16.53 -18.85
C ASP A 150 4.51 -15.08 -19.17
N LYS A 151 5.31 -14.44 -20.04
CA LYS A 151 5.06 -13.07 -20.50
C LYS A 151 3.69 -12.87 -21.16
N LYS A 152 3.12 -13.95 -21.75
CA LYS A 152 1.78 -13.91 -22.35
C LYS A 152 0.66 -13.85 -21.32
N ALA A 153 0.90 -14.37 -20.10
CA ALA A 153 -0.04 -14.32 -18.98
C ALA A 153 0.04 -13.01 -18.20
N GLN A 154 1.12 -12.23 -18.37
CA GLN A 154 1.31 -10.97 -17.68
C GLN A 154 0.55 -9.83 -18.36
N PRO A 155 -0.12 -8.93 -17.61
CA PRO A 155 -0.62 -7.68 -18.16
C PRO A 155 0.53 -6.81 -18.66
N LYS A 156 0.23 -5.94 -19.62
CA LYS A 156 1.21 -4.95 -20.08
C LYS A 156 1.59 -4.00 -18.93
N ASP A 157 2.88 -3.75 -18.79
CA ASP A 157 3.39 -2.73 -17.86
C ASP A 157 2.78 -1.35 -18.18
N ARG A 158 2.34 -0.68 -17.14
CA ARG A 158 1.97 0.73 -17.17
C ARG A 158 2.75 1.45 -16.07
N GLY A 159 3.48 2.50 -16.44
CA GLY A 159 4.24 3.33 -15.51
C GLY A 159 3.33 4.31 -14.76
N VAL A 160 2.42 3.81 -13.94
CA VAL A 160 1.49 4.59 -13.12
C VAL A 160 1.74 4.34 -11.63
N PRO A 161 1.36 5.28 -10.74
CA PRO A 161 1.38 5.01 -9.31
C PRO A 161 0.43 3.87 -8.95
N ILE A 162 0.88 2.97 -8.10
CA ILE A 162 0.05 1.93 -7.49
C ILE A 162 0.21 2.02 -5.97
N HIS A 163 -0.86 1.73 -5.24
CA HIS A 163 -0.82 1.75 -3.78
C HIS A 163 -0.04 0.54 -3.22
N GLY A 164 -0.33 -0.64 -3.75
CA GLY A 164 0.31 -1.89 -3.31
C GLY A 164 -0.42 -2.61 -2.17
N ASP A 165 -1.17 -1.89 -1.33
CA ASP A 165 -1.99 -2.44 -0.24
C ASP A 165 -3.33 -1.68 -0.13
N TYR A 166 -4.03 -1.49 -1.27
CA TYR A 166 -5.30 -0.77 -1.32
C TYR A 166 -6.42 -1.62 -0.76
N LYS A 167 -6.72 -1.42 0.49
CA LYS A 167 -7.76 -2.13 1.25
C LYS A 167 -8.55 -1.16 2.11
N ILE A 168 -9.66 -1.63 2.66
CA ILE A 168 -10.66 -0.80 3.31
C ILE A 168 -10.14 -0.06 4.56
N ASP A 169 -9.25 -0.68 5.32
CA ASP A 169 -8.65 -0.12 6.53
C ASP A 169 -7.55 0.90 6.25
N ASN A 170 -7.11 1.04 4.97
CA ASN A 170 -6.24 2.10 4.50
C ASN A 170 -7.01 3.28 3.87
N LEU A 171 -8.35 3.30 4.02
CA LEU A 171 -9.20 4.39 3.53
C LEU A 171 -9.90 5.09 4.69
N VAL A 172 -9.86 6.41 4.66
CA VAL A 172 -10.66 7.25 5.56
C VAL A 172 -11.87 7.75 4.80
N TYR A 173 -13.05 7.39 5.28
CA TYR A 173 -14.31 7.90 4.74
C TYR A 173 -14.78 9.13 5.51
N HIS A 174 -15.52 9.99 4.83
CA HIS A 174 -16.16 11.14 5.47
C HIS A 174 -17.10 10.67 6.62
N LYS A 175 -17.33 11.54 7.61
CA LYS A 175 -18.15 11.20 8.80
C LYS A 175 -19.57 10.78 8.44
N THR A 176 -20.17 11.45 7.48
CA THR A 176 -21.58 11.28 7.09
C THR A 176 -21.76 10.84 5.64
N ASP A 177 -20.88 11.27 4.74
CA ASP A 177 -21.01 10.98 3.32
C ASP A 177 -20.31 9.68 2.93
N PRO A 178 -20.78 8.94 1.93
CA PRO A 178 -20.16 7.70 1.47
C PRO A 178 -18.95 7.97 0.53
N ARG A 179 -18.09 8.90 0.88
CA ARG A 179 -16.91 9.29 0.08
C ARG A 179 -15.61 9.13 0.84
N VAL A 180 -14.56 8.74 0.13
CA VAL A 180 -13.19 8.69 0.64
C VAL A 180 -12.64 10.12 0.76
N ILE A 181 -12.09 10.45 1.92
CA ILE A 181 -11.43 11.73 2.20
C ILE A 181 -9.92 11.57 2.34
N GLY A 182 -9.42 10.34 2.41
CA GLY A 182 -8.00 10.08 2.44
C GLY A 182 -7.63 8.64 2.22
N ILE A 183 -6.54 8.44 1.48
CA ILE A 183 -5.82 7.18 1.38
C ILE A 183 -4.67 7.26 2.38
N LEU A 184 -4.58 6.27 3.25
CA LEU A 184 -3.45 6.07 4.15
C LEU A 184 -2.49 5.05 3.54
N GLU A 185 -1.37 4.84 4.13
CA GLU A 185 -0.25 3.94 3.84
C GLU A 185 -0.39 2.91 2.71
#